data_3f0735619dfba927814867158ff4685d
#
_entry.id   3f0735619dfba927814867158ff4685d
#
_cell.length_a   1.000
_cell.length_b   1.000
_cell.length_c   1.000
_cell.angle_alpha   90.00
_cell.angle_beta   90.00
_cell.angle_gamma   90.00
#
_symmetry.space_group_name_H-M   'P 1'
#
loop_
_entity.id
_entity.type
_entity.pdbx_description
1 polymer ?
#
loop_
_entity_poly.entity_id
_entity_poly.type
_entity_poly.pdbx_seq_one_letter_code
_entity_poly.pdbx_strand_id
1 'polypeptide(L)'
;MLLVILKFIQVYEGDFVHEDVSNRAQAISRLVASNSKLQDWMARSPLTQEGLEGIQRYSEQVRLATGVEFIVIFDNHGKRLSHPNPAKIGLHIQGADESGALRGEEYISVSIGTLGESIRAFTPIFHDGRQVGAVVTGITTANAKTLTEARMTKMLGGISLVFLVGFLAIIIFSRKLKKTLLGMEPEEIALQNTISSTVLKSVREGVLVIDAAGRLQVVNDQARKILAKAHLPSDVLGQPVDRAIPHTRLLEVV
;
A
#
# COMPACT_ATOMS: atom_id res chain seq x y z
N MET A 1 10.47 -14.60 -2.88
CA MET A 1 9.90 -13.39 -2.26
C MET A 1 8.92 -12.67 -3.19
N LEU A 2 9.29 -12.30 -4.43
CA LEU A 2 8.40 -11.60 -5.39
C LEU A 2 7.12 -12.39 -5.71
N LEU A 3 7.22 -13.71 -5.94
CA LEU A 3 6.08 -14.61 -6.22
C LEU A 3 5.12 -14.74 -5.02
N VAL A 4 5.62 -14.66 -3.79
CA VAL A 4 4.81 -14.71 -2.57
C VAL A 4 4.05 -13.40 -2.41
N ILE A 5 4.69 -12.27 -2.71
CA ILE A 5 4.06 -10.93 -2.68
C ILE A 5 2.97 -10.84 -3.76
N LEU A 6 3.24 -11.32 -4.98
CA LEU A 6 2.26 -11.37 -6.07
C LEU A 6 1.05 -12.24 -5.72
N LYS A 7 1.27 -13.41 -5.10
CA LYS A 7 0.20 -14.31 -4.68
C LYS A 7 -0.60 -13.75 -3.51
N PHE A 8 0.06 -13.04 -2.57
CA PHE A 8 -0.58 -12.34 -1.47
C PHE A 8 -1.46 -11.18 -1.99
N ILE A 9 -0.96 -10.41 -2.96
CA ILE A 9 -1.72 -9.36 -3.63
C ILE A 9 -2.96 -9.95 -4.32
N GLN A 10 -2.83 -11.04 -5.08
CA GLN A 10 -3.97 -11.67 -5.78
C GLN A 10 -5.07 -12.21 -4.84
N VAL A 11 -4.70 -12.76 -3.69
CA VAL A 11 -5.67 -13.29 -2.71
C VAL A 11 -6.38 -12.15 -1.96
N TYR A 12 -5.64 -11.12 -1.55
CA TYR A 12 -6.23 -9.96 -0.86
C TYR A 12 -7.10 -9.08 -1.78
N GLU A 13 -6.82 -9.05 -3.07
CA GLU A 13 -7.62 -8.29 -4.05
C GLU A 13 -9.03 -8.83 -4.23
N GLY A 14 -9.21 -10.14 -4.24
CA GLY A 14 -10.53 -10.75 -4.42
C GLY A 14 -11.50 -10.31 -3.34
N ASP A 15 -11.11 -10.39 -2.09
CA ASP A 15 -11.96 -10.10 -0.94
C ASP A 15 -12.25 -8.59 -0.80
N PHE A 16 -11.27 -7.73 -1.04
CA PHE A 16 -11.42 -6.27 -0.90
C PHE A 16 -12.34 -5.67 -1.99
N VAL A 17 -12.23 -6.17 -3.22
CA VAL A 17 -13.09 -5.73 -4.34
C VAL A 17 -14.53 -6.15 -4.11
N HIS A 18 -14.76 -7.36 -3.60
CA HIS A 18 -16.10 -7.84 -3.27
C HIS A 18 -16.75 -6.99 -2.16
N GLU A 19 -15.99 -6.59 -1.15
CA GLU A 19 -16.51 -5.78 -0.04
C GLU A 19 -16.86 -4.35 -0.48
N ASP A 20 -16.00 -3.67 -1.23
CA ASP A 20 -16.23 -2.29 -1.72
C ASP A 20 -17.46 -2.23 -2.67
N VAL A 21 -17.53 -3.18 -3.61
CA VAL A 21 -18.65 -3.28 -4.55
C VAL A 21 -19.97 -3.61 -3.84
N SER A 22 -19.91 -4.50 -2.86
CA SER A 22 -21.05 -4.90 -2.03
C SER A 22 -21.59 -3.72 -1.22
N ASN A 23 -20.72 -3.01 -0.52
CA ASN A 23 -21.06 -1.84 0.29
C ASN A 23 -21.66 -0.72 -0.58
N ARG A 24 -21.11 -0.50 -1.77
CA ARG A 24 -21.64 0.48 -2.73
C ARG A 24 -23.03 0.08 -3.22
N ALA A 25 -23.22 -1.17 -3.63
CA ALA A 25 -24.52 -1.66 -4.07
C ALA A 25 -25.57 -1.55 -2.95
N GLN A 26 -25.20 -1.87 -1.71
CA GLN A 26 -26.08 -1.78 -0.55
C GLN A 26 -26.44 -0.33 -0.21
N ALA A 27 -25.47 0.59 -0.23
CA ALA A 27 -25.73 2.00 0.02
C ALA A 27 -26.74 2.58 -0.99
N ILE A 28 -26.60 2.23 -2.28
CA ILE A 28 -27.50 2.66 -3.34
C ILE A 28 -28.89 2.02 -3.17
N SER A 29 -28.95 0.73 -2.83
CA SER A 29 -30.19 0.02 -2.59
C SER A 29 -30.99 0.67 -1.43
N ARG A 30 -30.31 1.01 -0.33
CA ARG A 30 -30.90 1.75 0.81
C ARG A 30 -31.38 3.14 0.41
N LEU A 31 -30.59 3.86 -0.39
CA LEU A 31 -30.97 5.19 -0.90
C LEU A 31 -32.25 5.09 -1.73
N VAL A 32 -32.38 4.11 -2.60
CA VAL A 32 -33.60 3.90 -3.40
C VAL A 32 -34.79 3.53 -2.50
N ALA A 33 -34.59 2.59 -1.56
CA ALA A 33 -35.63 2.14 -0.67
C ALA A 33 -36.17 3.25 0.25
N SER A 34 -35.33 4.21 0.64
CA SER A 34 -35.70 5.32 1.52
C SER A 34 -36.43 6.48 0.83
N ASN A 35 -36.61 6.43 -0.49
CA ASN A 35 -37.28 7.49 -1.21
C ASN A 35 -38.79 7.49 -0.94
N SER A 36 -39.28 8.55 -0.29
CA SER A 36 -40.68 8.66 0.10
C SER A 36 -41.67 8.61 -1.08
N LYS A 37 -41.32 9.27 -2.19
CA LYS A 37 -42.15 9.26 -3.40
C LYS A 37 -42.25 7.88 -4.05
N LEU A 38 -41.19 7.09 -4.01
CA LEU A 38 -41.21 5.71 -4.44
C LEU A 38 -42.14 4.86 -3.52
N GLN A 39 -41.98 5.04 -2.22
CA GLN A 39 -42.83 4.35 -1.21
C GLN A 39 -44.29 4.67 -1.41
N ASP A 40 -44.65 5.94 -1.64
CA ASP A 40 -46.02 6.40 -1.91
C ASP A 40 -46.59 5.77 -3.18
N TRP A 41 -45.83 5.68 -4.25
CA TRP A 41 -46.26 5.02 -5.47
C TRP A 41 -46.53 3.55 -5.25
N MET A 42 -45.64 2.85 -4.55
CA MET A 42 -45.78 1.41 -4.30
C MET A 42 -46.88 1.05 -3.30
N ALA A 43 -47.21 1.96 -2.41
CA ALA A 43 -48.32 1.75 -1.43
C ALA A 43 -49.70 1.82 -2.06
N ARG A 44 -49.84 2.41 -3.25
CA ARG A 44 -51.14 2.48 -3.94
C ARG A 44 -51.56 1.15 -4.53
N SER A 45 -52.77 0.72 -4.23
CA SER A 45 -53.35 -0.51 -4.78
C SER A 45 -54.74 -0.21 -5.36
N PRO A 46 -54.96 -0.40 -6.66
CA PRO A 46 -53.99 -0.85 -7.66
C PRO A 46 -52.93 0.21 -8.01
N LEU A 47 -51.71 -0.25 -8.39
CA LEU A 47 -50.65 0.62 -8.87
C LEU A 47 -51.11 1.30 -10.17
N THR A 48 -51.04 2.64 -10.20
CA THR A 48 -51.41 3.42 -11.38
C THR A 48 -50.37 3.35 -12.47
N GLN A 49 -50.76 3.56 -13.72
CA GLN A 49 -49.79 3.64 -14.83
C GLN A 49 -48.75 4.72 -14.60
N GLU A 50 -49.13 5.91 -14.12
CA GLU A 50 -48.26 7.00 -13.78
C GLU A 50 -47.23 6.58 -12.69
N GLY A 51 -47.66 5.84 -11.69
CA GLY A 51 -46.81 5.32 -10.64
C GLY A 51 -45.77 4.34 -11.21
N LEU A 52 -46.18 3.43 -12.08
CA LEU A 52 -45.27 2.47 -12.74
C LEU A 52 -44.21 3.18 -13.58
N GLU A 53 -44.61 4.17 -14.39
CA GLU A 53 -43.69 4.98 -15.18
C GLU A 53 -42.74 5.82 -14.29
N GLY A 54 -43.28 6.32 -13.16
CA GLY A 54 -42.49 7.04 -12.16
C GLY A 54 -41.41 6.17 -11.52
N ILE A 55 -41.77 4.95 -11.11
CA ILE A 55 -40.86 3.96 -10.55
C ILE A 55 -39.76 3.60 -11.54
N GLN A 56 -40.11 3.32 -12.80
CA GLN A 56 -39.15 3.00 -13.84
C GLN A 56 -38.18 4.18 -14.12
N ARG A 57 -38.71 5.40 -14.25
CA ARG A 57 -37.91 6.60 -14.49
C ARG A 57 -36.96 6.88 -13.34
N TYR A 58 -37.43 6.78 -12.12
CA TYR A 58 -36.61 7.00 -10.93
C TYR A 58 -35.48 5.97 -10.82
N SER A 59 -35.79 4.69 -10.98
CA SER A 59 -34.76 3.64 -10.92
C SER A 59 -33.68 3.81 -11.99
N GLU A 60 -34.07 4.21 -13.21
CA GLU A 60 -33.14 4.44 -14.31
C GLU A 60 -32.27 5.71 -14.09
N GLN A 61 -32.85 6.78 -13.55
CA GLN A 61 -32.10 7.98 -13.17
C GLN A 61 -31.02 7.66 -12.12
N VAL A 62 -31.38 6.93 -11.08
CA VAL A 62 -30.39 6.54 -10.03
C VAL A 62 -29.34 5.59 -10.61
N ARG A 63 -29.74 4.63 -11.44
CA ARG A 63 -28.82 3.72 -12.12
C ARG A 63 -27.77 4.47 -12.94
N LEU A 64 -28.19 5.39 -13.78
CA LEU A 64 -27.30 6.20 -14.63
C LEU A 64 -26.40 7.12 -13.78
N ALA A 65 -26.94 7.76 -12.75
CA ALA A 65 -26.21 8.66 -11.89
C ALA A 65 -25.13 7.95 -11.04
N THR A 66 -25.40 6.71 -10.62
CA THR A 66 -24.51 5.92 -9.76
C THR A 66 -23.58 4.98 -10.53
N GLY A 67 -23.89 4.71 -11.80
CA GLY A 67 -23.11 3.81 -12.66
C GLY A 67 -23.23 2.34 -12.26
N VAL A 68 -24.24 1.95 -11.48
CA VAL A 68 -24.53 0.53 -11.22
C VAL A 68 -25.16 -0.11 -12.44
N GLU A 69 -25.03 -1.42 -12.56
CA GLU A 69 -25.46 -2.15 -13.75
C GLU A 69 -26.99 -2.21 -13.83
N PHE A 70 -27.62 -2.49 -12.71
CA PHE A 70 -29.08 -2.53 -12.64
C PHE A 70 -29.61 -2.10 -11.29
N ILE A 71 -30.80 -1.54 -11.31
CA ILE A 71 -31.69 -1.32 -10.18
C ILE A 71 -33.04 -1.90 -10.60
N VAL A 72 -33.49 -2.91 -9.85
CA VAL A 72 -34.76 -3.54 -10.09
C VAL A 72 -35.62 -3.41 -8.86
N ILE A 73 -36.79 -2.79 -9.00
CA ILE A 73 -37.79 -2.67 -7.94
C ILE A 73 -38.91 -3.68 -8.24
N PHE A 74 -39.34 -4.38 -7.23
CA PHE A 74 -40.38 -5.41 -7.36
C PHE A 74 -41.35 -5.37 -6.17
N ASP A 75 -42.57 -5.80 -6.41
CA ASP A 75 -43.64 -5.88 -5.39
C ASP A 75 -43.46 -7.07 -4.44
N ASN A 76 -44.35 -7.20 -3.46
CA ASN A 76 -44.36 -8.31 -2.48
C ASN A 76 -44.59 -9.69 -3.11
N HIS A 77 -44.99 -9.74 -4.38
CA HIS A 77 -45.18 -10.99 -5.14
C HIS A 77 -43.97 -11.29 -6.05
N GLY A 78 -42.90 -10.49 -5.98
CA GLY A 78 -41.71 -10.67 -6.81
C GLY A 78 -41.91 -10.20 -8.26
N LYS A 79 -42.96 -9.46 -8.59
CA LYS A 79 -43.21 -8.91 -9.91
C LYS A 79 -42.43 -7.63 -10.09
N ARG A 80 -41.64 -7.55 -11.16
CA ARG A 80 -40.80 -6.37 -11.45
C ARG A 80 -41.65 -5.16 -11.82
N LEU A 81 -41.40 -4.06 -11.14
CA LEU A 81 -41.96 -2.74 -11.41
C LEU A 81 -40.96 -1.85 -12.17
N SER A 82 -39.68 -2.16 -12.09
CA SER A 82 -38.61 -1.53 -12.89
C SER A 82 -37.57 -2.54 -13.35
N HIS A 83 -36.93 -2.24 -14.48
CA HIS A 83 -35.80 -3.01 -15.00
C HIS A 83 -35.08 -2.20 -16.08
N PRO A 84 -33.71 -2.29 -16.23
CA PRO A 84 -32.97 -1.65 -17.33
C PRO A 84 -33.46 -2.05 -18.73
N ASN A 85 -33.90 -3.28 -18.89
CA ASN A 85 -34.63 -3.73 -20.09
C ASN A 85 -36.15 -3.68 -19.84
N PRO A 86 -36.89 -2.72 -20.46
CA PRO A 86 -38.33 -2.56 -20.22
C PRO A 86 -39.17 -3.80 -20.53
N ALA A 87 -38.71 -4.68 -21.43
CA ALA A 87 -39.40 -5.92 -21.76
C ALA A 87 -39.45 -6.92 -20.58
N LYS A 88 -38.70 -6.68 -19.52
CA LYS A 88 -38.68 -7.51 -18.31
C LYS A 88 -39.60 -6.99 -17.20
N ILE A 89 -40.16 -5.80 -17.35
CA ILE A 89 -41.16 -5.24 -16.42
C ILE A 89 -42.42 -6.08 -16.46
N GLY A 90 -43.04 -6.34 -15.29
CA GLY A 90 -44.19 -7.18 -15.16
C GLY A 90 -43.90 -8.68 -15.05
N LEU A 91 -42.69 -9.13 -15.37
CA LEU A 91 -42.26 -10.51 -15.18
C LEU A 91 -41.75 -10.74 -13.74
N HIS A 92 -41.81 -11.97 -13.27
CA HIS A 92 -41.26 -12.34 -11.95
C HIS A 92 -39.72 -12.20 -11.94
N ILE A 93 -39.17 -11.80 -10.79
CA ILE A 93 -37.71 -11.70 -10.62
C ILE A 93 -37.06 -13.08 -10.79
N GLN A 94 -35.83 -13.11 -11.28
CA GLN A 94 -35.08 -14.35 -11.55
C GLN A 94 -33.81 -14.36 -10.69
N GLY A 95 -33.47 -15.55 -10.19
CA GLY A 95 -32.24 -15.78 -9.41
C GLY A 95 -32.48 -16.62 -8.17
N ALA A 96 -33.76 -16.80 -7.75
CA ALA A 96 -34.20 -17.53 -6.56
C ALA A 96 -33.60 -16.99 -5.24
N ASP A 97 -32.99 -15.80 -5.29
CA ASP A 97 -32.37 -15.13 -4.14
C ASP A 97 -33.21 -13.94 -3.61
N GLU A 98 -34.43 -13.73 -4.10
CA GLU A 98 -35.33 -12.64 -3.66
C GLU A 98 -36.07 -12.93 -2.36
N SER A 99 -36.11 -14.18 -1.95
CA SER A 99 -36.99 -14.64 -0.88
C SER A 99 -36.75 -13.97 0.48
N GLY A 100 -35.50 -13.67 0.81
CA GLY A 100 -35.13 -12.92 2.02
C GLY A 100 -35.69 -11.50 2.01
N ALA A 101 -35.54 -10.79 0.88
CA ALA A 101 -36.05 -9.43 0.72
C ALA A 101 -37.59 -9.38 0.82
N LEU A 102 -38.30 -10.39 0.32
CA LEU A 102 -39.74 -10.51 0.46
C LEU A 102 -40.20 -10.80 1.91
N ARG A 103 -39.30 -11.30 2.76
CA ARG A 103 -39.54 -11.43 4.22
C ARG A 103 -39.09 -10.21 5.04
N GLY A 104 -38.62 -9.16 4.38
CA GLY A 104 -38.16 -7.95 5.05
C GLY A 104 -36.68 -8.00 5.47
N GLU A 105 -35.89 -8.93 4.96
CA GLU A 105 -34.48 -9.06 5.25
C GLU A 105 -33.66 -8.22 4.29
N GLU A 106 -32.63 -7.55 4.80
CA GLU A 106 -31.62 -6.86 3.99
C GLU A 106 -30.35 -7.71 3.92
N TYR A 107 -29.82 -7.93 2.71
CA TYR A 107 -28.66 -8.79 2.52
C TYR A 107 -28.01 -8.58 1.17
N ILE A 108 -26.82 -9.16 1.03
CA ILE A 108 -26.05 -9.21 -0.21
C ILE A 108 -26.00 -10.66 -0.69
N SER A 109 -26.19 -10.85 -1.98
CA SER A 109 -26.12 -12.15 -2.65
C SER A 109 -25.21 -12.07 -3.87
N VAL A 110 -24.52 -13.16 -4.18
CA VAL A 110 -23.82 -13.34 -5.45
C VAL A 110 -24.55 -14.41 -6.23
N SER A 111 -25.16 -14.06 -7.32
CA SER A 111 -26.03 -14.98 -8.08
C SER A 111 -26.05 -14.66 -9.57
N ILE A 112 -26.44 -15.65 -10.36
CA ILE A 112 -26.60 -15.50 -11.80
C ILE A 112 -28.03 -15.04 -12.09
N GLY A 113 -28.16 -13.84 -12.64
CA GLY A 113 -29.44 -13.26 -13.05
C GLY A 113 -29.57 -13.07 -14.55
N THR A 114 -30.55 -12.25 -14.94
CA THR A 114 -30.81 -11.94 -16.36
C THR A 114 -29.69 -11.18 -17.06
N LEU A 115 -28.76 -10.57 -16.31
CA LEU A 115 -27.61 -9.80 -16.80
C LEU A 115 -26.27 -10.47 -16.51
N GLY A 116 -26.28 -11.75 -16.12
CA GLY A 116 -25.10 -12.53 -15.78
C GLY A 116 -24.84 -12.65 -14.27
N GLU A 117 -23.67 -13.16 -13.92
CA GLU A 117 -23.23 -13.24 -12.53
C GLU A 117 -22.99 -11.83 -11.96
N SER A 118 -23.59 -11.55 -10.82
CA SER A 118 -23.60 -10.23 -10.23
C SER A 118 -23.65 -10.28 -8.71
N ILE A 119 -23.00 -9.30 -8.09
CA ILE A 119 -23.17 -8.95 -6.68
C ILE A 119 -24.45 -8.14 -6.59
N ARG A 120 -25.37 -8.59 -5.75
CA ARG A 120 -26.70 -8.04 -5.60
C ARG A 120 -26.96 -7.64 -4.16
N ALA A 121 -27.35 -6.40 -3.93
CA ALA A 121 -27.80 -5.91 -2.63
C ALA A 121 -29.31 -5.78 -2.64
N PHE A 122 -29.96 -6.50 -1.76
CA PHE A 122 -31.41 -6.49 -1.57
C PHE A 122 -31.78 -5.65 -0.36
N THR A 123 -32.71 -4.71 -0.53
CA THR A 123 -33.25 -3.89 0.57
C THR A 123 -34.78 -3.86 0.48
N PRO A 124 -35.50 -4.23 1.53
CA PRO A 124 -36.96 -4.15 1.57
C PRO A 124 -37.42 -2.68 1.58
N ILE A 125 -38.56 -2.39 0.96
CA ILE A 125 -39.19 -1.08 0.92
C ILE A 125 -40.39 -1.07 1.83
N PHE A 126 -40.42 -0.15 2.80
CA PHE A 126 -41.50 0.01 3.74
C PHE A 126 -42.22 1.34 3.53
N HIS A 127 -43.53 1.33 3.71
CA HIS A 127 -44.37 2.52 3.79
C HIS A 127 -45.27 2.39 5.02
N ASP A 128 -45.23 3.35 5.94
CA ASP A 128 -45.98 3.34 7.21
C ASP A 128 -45.82 2.02 7.99
N GLY A 129 -44.63 1.46 8.05
CA GLY A 129 -44.32 0.23 8.77
C GLY A 129 -44.77 -1.08 8.07
N ARG A 130 -45.41 -0.97 6.90
CA ARG A 130 -45.82 -2.14 6.09
C ARG A 130 -44.87 -2.29 4.90
N GLN A 131 -44.38 -3.49 4.65
CA GLN A 131 -43.59 -3.76 3.46
C GLN A 131 -44.46 -3.64 2.20
N VAL A 132 -44.00 -2.87 1.23
CA VAL A 132 -44.69 -2.64 -0.06
C VAL A 132 -43.96 -3.26 -1.24
N GLY A 133 -42.75 -3.79 -1.01
CA GLY A 133 -41.94 -4.48 -1.99
C GLY A 133 -40.45 -4.48 -1.58
N ALA A 134 -39.57 -4.61 -2.55
CA ALA A 134 -38.14 -4.53 -2.32
C ALA A 134 -37.39 -3.99 -3.57
N VAL A 135 -36.17 -3.58 -3.37
CA VAL A 135 -35.25 -3.19 -4.43
C VAL A 135 -34.04 -4.09 -4.40
N VAL A 136 -33.52 -4.42 -5.57
CA VAL A 136 -32.22 -5.04 -5.76
C VAL A 136 -31.35 -4.14 -6.65
N THR A 137 -30.17 -3.84 -6.15
CA THR A 137 -29.12 -3.12 -6.90
C THR A 137 -27.98 -4.08 -7.16
N GLY A 138 -27.48 -4.13 -8.38
CA GLY A 138 -26.44 -5.07 -8.74
C GLY A 138 -25.37 -4.51 -9.64
N ILE A 139 -24.18 -5.11 -9.48
CA ILE A 139 -22.98 -4.85 -10.29
C ILE A 139 -22.50 -6.21 -10.78
N THR A 140 -22.29 -6.36 -12.10
CA THR A 140 -21.78 -7.62 -12.65
C THR A 140 -20.31 -7.80 -12.28
N THR A 141 -19.91 -9.06 -12.05
CA THR A 141 -18.52 -9.41 -11.72
C THR A 141 -17.56 -9.05 -12.84
N ALA A 142 -18.01 -9.02 -14.08
CA ALA A 142 -17.21 -8.58 -15.22
C ALA A 142 -16.82 -7.10 -15.13
N ASN A 143 -17.76 -6.22 -14.79
CA ASN A 143 -17.48 -4.78 -14.64
C ASN A 143 -16.73 -4.44 -13.34
N ALA A 144 -16.94 -5.20 -12.29
CA ALA A 144 -16.14 -5.08 -11.07
C ALA A 144 -14.65 -5.29 -11.34
N LYS A 145 -14.29 -6.28 -12.15
CA LYS A 145 -12.90 -6.57 -12.55
C LYS A 145 -12.28 -5.44 -13.37
N THR A 146 -12.97 -4.92 -14.37
CA THR A 146 -12.41 -3.87 -15.25
C THR A 146 -12.11 -2.57 -14.51
N LEU A 147 -12.94 -2.19 -13.55
CA LEU A 147 -12.72 -1.01 -12.70
C LEU A 147 -11.48 -1.18 -11.80
N THR A 148 -11.22 -2.38 -11.35
CA THR A 148 -10.07 -2.70 -10.48
C THR A 148 -8.77 -2.74 -11.28
N GLU A 149 -8.76 -3.37 -12.45
CA GLU A 149 -7.56 -3.47 -13.31
C GLU A 149 -7.05 -2.08 -13.73
N ALA A 150 -7.93 -1.14 -14.06
CA ALA A 150 -7.55 0.23 -14.42
C ALA A 150 -6.92 1.01 -13.24
N ARG A 151 -7.35 0.76 -12.00
CA ARG A 151 -6.75 1.35 -10.79
C ARG A 151 -5.40 0.73 -10.48
N MET A 152 -5.29 -0.59 -10.58
CA MET A 152 -4.06 -1.34 -10.34
C MET A 152 -2.93 -0.92 -11.28
N THR A 153 -3.20 -0.79 -12.55
CA THR A 153 -2.20 -0.35 -13.53
C THR A 153 -1.63 1.02 -13.19
N LYS A 154 -2.45 1.96 -12.73
CA LYS A 154 -2.01 3.28 -12.28
C LYS A 154 -1.17 3.21 -10.99
N MET A 155 -1.57 2.39 -10.02
CA MET A 155 -0.82 2.20 -8.77
C MET A 155 0.54 1.54 -9.03
N LEU A 156 0.58 0.48 -9.84
CA LEU A 156 1.83 -0.19 -10.21
C LEU A 156 2.76 0.75 -10.98
N GLY A 157 2.23 1.60 -11.86
CA GLY A 157 3.00 2.64 -12.55
C GLY A 157 3.62 3.65 -11.58
N GLY A 158 2.86 4.09 -10.58
CA GLY A 158 3.37 4.99 -9.53
C GLY A 158 4.47 4.36 -8.67
N ILE A 159 4.27 3.12 -8.23
CA ILE A 159 5.24 2.37 -7.45
C ILE A 159 6.52 2.14 -8.26
N SER A 160 6.41 1.74 -9.53
CA SER A 160 7.56 1.53 -10.43
C SER A 160 8.37 2.80 -10.62
N LEU A 161 7.72 3.97 -10.72
CA LEU A 161 8.39 5.26 -10.82
C LEU A 161 9.21 5.58 -9.56
N VAL A 162 8.65 5.34 -8.37
CA VAL A 162 9.35 5.55 -7.09
C VAL A 162 10.58 4.65 -6.99
N PHE A 163 10.46 3.36 -7.37
CA PHE A 163 11.60 2.45 -7.41
C PHE A 163 12.66 2.88 -8.41
N LEU A 164 12.28 3.37 -9.59
CA LEU A 164 13.22 3.86 -10.60
C LEU A 164 14.00 5.07 -10.10
N VAL A 165 13.32 6.04 -9.49
CA VAL A 165 13.96 7.24 -8.91
C VAL A 165 14.89 6.86 -7.76
N GLY A 166 14.47 5.97 -6.86
CA GLY A 166 15.29 5.46 -5.77
C GLY A 166 16.55 4.74 -6.29
N PHE A 167 16.41 3.90 -7.30
CA PHE A 167 17.54 3.19 -7.92
C PHE A 167 18.55 4.15 -8.57
N LEU A 168 18.06 5.16 -9.31
CA LEU A 168 18.90 6.22 -9.88
C LEU A 168 19.65 7.01 -8.80
N ALA A 169 18.97 7.35 -7.71
CA ALA A 169 19.58 8.05 -6.58
C ALA A 169 20.71 7.24 -5.94
N ILE A 170 20.51 5.92 -5.77
CA ILE A 170 21.53 5.00 -5.26
C ILE A 170 22.76 4.97 -6.18
N ILE A 171 22.56 4.90 -7.50
CA ILE A 171 23.67 4.91 -8.48
C ILE A 171 24.45 6.23 -8.39
N ILE A 172 23.76 7.36 -8.37
CA ILE A 172 24.39 8.69 -8.29
C ILE A 172 25.17 8.82 -6.98
N PHE A 173 24.56 8.41 -5.86
CA PHE A 173 25.21 8.45 -4.55
C PHE A 173 26.44 7.54 -4.48
N SER A 174 26.34 6.32 -5.00
CA SER A 174 27.45 5.37 -5.05
C SER A 174 28.63 5.92 -5.88
N ARG A 175 28.33 6.51 -7.05
CA ARG A 175 29.38 7.15 -7.88
C ARG A 175 30.03 8.34 -7.18
N LYS A 176 29.23 9.17 -6.49
CA LYS A 176 29.74 10.32 -5.75
C LYS A 176 30.61 9.89 -4.57
N LEU A 177 30.17 8.86 -3.83
CA LEU A 177 30.93 8.29 -2.71
C LEU A 177 32.26 7.70 -3.18
N LYS A 178 32.27 6.91 -4.27
CA LYS A 178 33.49 6.35 -4.86
C LYS A 178 34.50 7.45 -5.30
N LYS A 179 34.00 8.57 -5.83
CA LYS A 179 34.83 9.71 -6.22
C LYS A 179 35.39 10.47 -5.00
N THR A 180 34.62 10.58 -3.92
CA THR A 180 35.05 11.26 -2.67
C THR A 180 36.07 10.43 -1.90
N LEU A 181 36.01 9.11 -1.97
CA LEU A 181 36.95 8.16 -1.35
C LEU A 181 38.20 7.92 -2.24
N LEU A 182 38.53 8.84 -3.13
CA LEU A 182 39.73 8.76 -4.01
C LEU A 182 39.75 7.48 -4.89
N GLY A 183 38.62 6.87 -5.13
CA GLY A 183 38.52 5.66 -5.93
C GLY A 183 38.90 4.36 -5.21
N MET A 184 39.26 4.42 -3.92
CA MET A 184 39.58 3.23 -3.13
C MET A 184 38.34 2.46 -2.74
N GLU A 185 38.35 1.16 -2.90
CA GLU A 185 37.33 0.29 -2.35
C GLU A 185 37.49 0.17 -0.82
N PRO A 186 36.40 -0.05 -0.06
CA PRO A 186 36.48 -0.20 1.42
C PRO A 186 37.50 -1.25 1.86
N GLU A 187 37.70 -2.28 1.03
CA GLU A 187 38.67 -3.35 1.27
C GLU A 187 40.12 -2.87 1.12
N GLU A 188 40.43 -1.95 0.19
CA GLU A 188 41.75 -1.37 0.02
C GLU A 188 42.16 -0.47 1.19
N ILE A 189 41.19 0.30 1.74
CA ILE A 189 41.42 1.12 2.93
C ILE A 189 41.74 0.26 4.15
N ALA A 190 40.97 -0.84 4.32
CA ALA A 190 41.23 -1.81 5.39
C ALA A 190 42.59 -2.50 5.23
N LEU A 191 42.98 -2.85 4.01
CA LEU A 191 44.25 -3.49 3.71
C LEU A 191 45.43 -2.55 3.95
N GLN A 192 45.37 -1.27 3.52
CA GLN A 192 46.42 -0.28 3.78
C GLN A 192 46.63 -0.04 5.28
N ASN A 193 45.54 0.06 6.06
CA ASN A 193 45.65 0.20 7.51
C ASN A 193 46.29 -1.05 8.17
N THR A 194 45.96 -2.24 7.66
CA THR A 194 46.52 -3.50 8.15
C THR A 194 48.01 -3.63 7.81
N ILE A 195 48.43 -3.29 6.58
CA ILE A 195 49.80 -3.31 6.14
C ILE A 195 50.63 -2.33 6.95
N SER A 196 50.19 -1.07 7.09
CA SER A 196 50.89 -0.04 7.87
C SER A 196 51.11 -0.47 9.33
N SER A 197 50.06 -1.02 9.96
CA SER A 197 50.15 -1.51 11.35
C SER A 197 51.09 -2.73 11.49
N THR A 198 51.04 -3.64 10.51
CA THR A 198 51.90 -4.84 10.51
C THR A 198 53.36 -4.51 10.28
N VAL A 199 53.66 -3.60 9.35
CA VAL A 199 55.04 -3.13 9.09
C VAL A 199 55.59 -2.47 10.35
N LEU A 200 54.85 -1.56 11.00
CA LEU A 200 55.29 -0.90 12.22
C LEU A 200 55.50 -1.87 13.37
N LYS A 201 54.79 -2.98 13.44
CA LYS A 201 54.98 -4.04 14.46
C LYS A 201 56.21 -4.92 14.14
N SER A 202 56.56 -5.11 12.88
CA SER A 202 57.67 -5.99 12.46
C SER A 202 59.03 -5.32 12.57
N VAL A 203 59.10 -3.97 12.62
CA VAL A 203 60.35 -3.23 12.80
C VAL A 203 60.92 -3.49 14.18
N ARG A 204 62.18 -3.97 14.23
CA ARG A 204 62.92 -4.24 15.49
C ARG A 204 63.41 -3.00 16.19
N GLU A 205 63.37 -1.86 15.55
CA GLU A 205 63.72 -0.55 16.08
C GLU A 205 62.54 0.19 16.66
N GLY A 206 62.73 1.04 17.65
CA GLY A 206 61.70 1.90 18.20
C GLY A 206 61.38 3.02 17.19
N VAL A 207 60.13 3.07 16.67
CA VAL A 207 59.63 4.09 15.77
C VAL A 207 58.72 5.03 16.54
N LEU A 208 59.02 6.31 16.48
CA LEU A 208 58.23 7.42 17.01
C LEU A 208 57.90 8.38 15.85
N VAL A 209 56.65 8.77 15.72
CA VAL A 209 56.23 9.80 14.76
C VAL A 209 55.65 10.96 15.55
N ILE A 210 56.14 12.17 15.25
CA ILE A 210 55.65 13.41 15.87
C ILE A 210 54.95 14.28 14.84
N ASP A 211 53.96 15.03 15.26
CA ASP A 211 53.30 16.04 14.43
C ASP A 211 54.08 17.37 14.42
N ALA A 212 53.64 18.33 13.60
CA ALA A 212 54.23 19.65 13.51
C ALA A 212 54.16 20.45 14.85
N ALA A 213 53.36 20.04 15.79
CA ALA A 213 53.24 20.61 17.13
C ALA A 213 54.12 19.89 18.17
N GLY A 214 54.97 18.93 17.74
CA GLY A 214 55.89 18.18 18.58
C GLY A 214 55.16 17.10 19.46
N ARG A 215 53.99 16.67 19.09
CA ARG A 215 53.21 15.63 19.83
C ARG A 215 53.39 14.27 19.20
N LEU A 216 53.50 13.24 20.04
CA LEU A 216 53.64 11.86 19.60
C LEU A 216 52.37 11.34 18.98
N GLN A 217 52.36 11.06 17.70
CA GLN A 217 51.24 10.53 16.91
C GLN A 217 51.31 9.01 16.78
N VAL A 218 52.49 8.43 16.65
CA VAL A 218 52.68 7.00 16.49
C VAL A 218 53.84 6.52 17.38
N VAL A 219 53.65 5.44 18.08
CA VAL A 219 54.64 4.75 18.93
C VAL A 219 54.48 3.27 18.67
N ASN A 220 55.50 2.62 18.08
CA ASN A 220 55.42 1.18 17.84
C ASN A 220 55.73 0.37 19.15
N ASP A 221 55.42 -0.93 19.12
CA ASP A 221 55.61 -1.79 20.28
C ASP A 221 57.05 -1.88 20.81
N GLN A 222 58.03 -1.74 19.86
CA GLN A 222 59.43 -1.76 20.24
C GLN A 222 59.86 -0.45 20.93
N ALA A 223 59.36 0.69 20.48
CA ALA A 223 59.59 1.96 21.17
C ALA A 223 58.98 1.93 22.59
N ARG A 224 57.80 1.40 22.77
CA ARG A 224 57.19 1.22 24.10
C ARG A 224 58.04 0.36 25.03
N LYS A 225 58.61 -0.72 24.50
CA LYS A 225 59.51 -1.60 25.28
C LYS A 225 60.81 -0.88 25.66
N ILE A 226 61.38 -0.06 24.78
CA ILE A 226 62.58 0.72 25.07
C ILE A 226 62.29 1.77 26.13
N LEU A 227 61.17 2.51 26.02
CA LEU A 227 60.75 3.50 26.99
C LEU A 227 60.53 2.85 28.37
N ALA A 228 59.87 1.70 28.42
CA ALA A 228 59.67 0.96 29.67
C ALA A 228 60.97 0.51 30.32
N LYS A 229 61.95 0.05 29.52
CA LYS A 229 63.28 -0.30 30.05
C LYS A 229 64.03 0.92 30.58
N ALA A 230 63.77 2.11 30.03
CA ALA A 230 64.34 3.38 30.49
C ALA A 230 63.54 4.00 31.68
N HIS A 231 62.58 3.25 32.26
CA HIS A 231 61.69 3.73 33.32
C HIS A 231 60.86 4.97 32.94
N LEU A 232 60.62 5.18 31.65
CA LEU A 232 59.77 6.25 31.09
C LEU A 232 58.35 5.72 30.90
N PRO A 233 57.33 6.61 30.90
CA PRO A 233 55.95 6.21 30.64
C PRO A 233 55.83 5.48 29.29
N SER A 234 55.18 4.35 29.24
CA SER A 234 54.93 3.60 27.99
C SER A 234 53.71 4.09 27.20
N ASP A 235 52.80 4.78 27.85
CA ASP A 235 51.60 5.39 27.23
C ASP A 235 51.81 6.89 27.06
N VAL A 236 52.48 7.24 25.94
CA VAL A 236 52.95 8.59 25.62
C VAL A 236 52.23 9.18 24.39
N LEU A 237 51.25 8.48 23.83
CA LEU A 237 50.50 8.95 22.64
C LEU A 237 49.79 10.28 22.94
N GLY A 238 49.93 11.23 22.01
CA GLY A 238 49.34 12.56 22.10
C GLY A 238 50.05 13.54 23.03
N GLN A 239 51.10 13.07 23.77
CA GLN A 239 51.89 13.94 24.65
C GLN A 239 52.99 14.67 23.88
N PRO A 240 53.41 15.87 24.35
CA PRO A 240 54.60 16.53 23.80
C PRO A 240 55.84 15.66 24.01
N VAL A 241 56.72 15.58 23.01
CA VAL A 241 57.86 14.67 22.98
C VAL A 241 58.87 14.99 24.09
N ASP A 242 59.07 16.25 24.45
CA ASP A 242 59.92 16.73 25.52
C ASP A 242 59.46 16.27 26.91
N ARG A 243 58.16 16.11 27.10
CA ARG A 243 57.54 15.60 28.35
C ARG A 243 57.57 14.09 28.43
N ALA A 244 57.37 13.43 27.27
CA ALA A 244 57.37 11.97 27.17
C ALA A 244 58.78 11.35 27.27
N ILE A 245 59.80 12.05 26.72
CA ILE A 245 61.17 11.63 26.63
C ILE A 245 62.06 12.81 27.05
N PRO A 246 62.20 13.10 28.36
CA PRO A 246 63.04 14.20 28.84
C PRO A 246 64.49 13.99 28.47
N HIS A 247 65.20 15.08 28.22
CA HIS A 247 66.60 15.10 27.81
C HIS A 247 66.90 14.65 26.35
N THR A 248 65.89 14.68 25.45
CA THR A 248 66.12 14.39 24.04
C THR A 248 66.29 15.68 23.23
N ARG A 249 67.15 15.65 22.18
CA ARG A 249 67.30 16.75 21.20
C ARG A 249 66.41 16.55 19.99
N LEU A 250 65.36 15.76 20.06
CA LEU A 250 64.48 15.44 18.92
C LEU A 250 63.73 16.68 18.36
N LEU A 251 63.54 17.71 19.17
CA LEU A 251 62.90 18.97 18.71
C LEU A 251 63.87 19.91 17.96
N GLU A 252 65.22 19.66 18.01
CA GLU A 252 66.19 20.45 17.25
C GLU A 252 66.26 20.00 15.77
N VAL A 253 65.58 18.92 15.40
CA VAL A 253 65.65 18.26 14.07
C VAL A 253 64.37 18.47 13.27
N VAL A 254 63.31 19.07 13.85
CA VAL A 254 62.04 19.38 13.21
C VAL A 254 61.95 20.89 12.98
#